data_1843926c0de346dff923dde5c5addf59
#
_entry.id   1843926c0de346dff923dde5c5addf59
#
_cell.length_a   1.000
_cell.length_b   1.000
_cell.length_c   1.000
_cell.angle_alpha   90.00
_cell.angle_beta   90.00
_cell.angle_gamma   90.00
#
_symmetry.space_group_name_H-M   'P 1'
#
loop_
_entity.id
_entity.type
_entity.pdbx_description
1 polymer ?
#
loop_
_entity_poly.entity_id
_entity_poly.type
_entity_poly.pdbx_seq_one_letter_code
_entity_poly.pdbx_strand_id
1 'polypeptide(L)' 'MEDQNGMRTISAAVIQLAENPYPPEAFHRGDYHRLRAGQYRVVYIVEDDLITVERVDRV' A
#
# COMPACT_ATOMS: atom_id res chain seq x y z
N MET A 1 14.76 8.03 -16.33
CA MET A 1 13.96 6.91 -16.80
C MET A 1 12.84 6.59 -15.83
N GLU A 2 11.67 6.44 -16.34
CA GLU A 2 10.57 6.11 -15.50
C GLU A 2 10.59 4.68 -15.05
N ASP A 3 10.12 4.47 -13.86
CA ASP A 3 9.93 3.15 -13.30
C ASP A 3 8.47 2.76 -13.49
N GLN A 4 8.11 2.44 -14.73
CA GLN A 4 6.72 2.11 -15.02
C GLN A 4 6.29 0.83 -14.33
N ASN A 5 7.21 -0.12 -14.20
CA ASN A 5 6.88 -1.35 -13.49
C ASN A 5 6.59 -1.07 -12.02
N GLY A 6 7.36 -0.18 -11.41
CA GLY A 6 7.11 0.21 -10.03
C GLY A 6 5.77 0.89 -9.88
N MET A 7 5.42 1.77 -10.81
CA MET A 7 4.13 2.46 -10.78
C MET A 7 2.98 1.47 -10.90
N ARG A 8 3.10 0.49 -11.78
CA ARG A 8 2.06 -0.52 -11.93
C ARG A 8 1.93 -1.37 -10.69
N THR A 9 3.06 -1.71 -10.07
CA THR A 9 3.05 -2.51 -8.84
C THR A 9 2.32 -1.76 -7.74
N ILE A 10 2.61 -0.47 -7.58
CA ILE A 10 1.97 0.35 -6.57
C ILE A 10 0.48 0.50 -6.86
N SER A 11 0.12 0.76 -8.11
CA SER A 11 -1.28 0.92 -8.49
C SER A 11 -2.06 -0.35 -8.23
N ALA A 12 -1.51 -1.51 -8.57
CA ALA A 12 -2.17 -2.78 -8.31
C ALA A 12 -2.38 -3.00 -6.82
N ALA A 13 -1.38 -2.64 -6.01
CA ALA A 13 -1.50 -2.79 -4.57
C ALA A 13 -2.60 -1.90 -4.01
N VAL A 14 -2.68 -0.66 -4.48
CA VAL A 14 -3.70 0.27 -4.02
C VAL A 14 -5.09 -0.23 -4.40
N ILE A 15 -5.23 -0.75 -5.62
CA ILE A 15 -6.51 -1.30 -6.06
C ILE A 15 -6.92 -2.48 -5.17
N GLN A 16 -5.98 -3.35 -4.85
CA GLN A 16 -6.27 -4.48 -3.97
C GLN A 16 -6.69 -4.01 -2.59
N LEU A 17 -6.07 -2.96 -2.09
CA LEU A 17 -6.43 -2.41 -0.79
C LEU A 17 -7.84 -1.83 -0.80
N ALA A 18 -8.27 -1.29 -1.94
CA ALA A 18 -9.64 -0.77 -2.05
C ALA A 18 -10.65 -1.89 -1.88
N GLU A 19 -10.31 -3.10 -2.31
CA GLU A 19 -11.19 -4.25 -2.15
C GLU A 19 -11.06 -4.90 -0.79
N ASN A 20 -9.85 -4.93 -0.25
CA ASN A 20 -9.58 -5.50 1.06
C ASN A 20 -8.50 -4.68 1.76
N PRO A 21 -8.89 -3.73 2.62
CA PRO A 21 -7.91 -2.88 3.29
C PRO A 21 -7.06 -3.59 4.34
N TYR A 22 -7.42 -4.82 4.67
CA TYR A 22 -6.71 -5.57 5.71
C TYR A 22 -6.20 -6.90 5.17
N PRO A 23 -5.34 -6.87 4.13
CA PRO A 23 -4.80 -8.14 3.63
C PRO A 23 -3.91 -8.79 4.69
N PRO A 24 -3.86 -10.12 4.73
CA PRO A 24 -3.07 -10.81 5.75
C PRO A 24 -1.58 -10.51 5.66
N GLU A 25 -1.10 -10.11 4.49
CA GLU A 25 0.31 -9.75 4.33
C GLU A 25 0.66 -8.39 4.89
N ALA A 26 -0.33 -7.54 5.13
CA ALA A 26 -0.07 -6.20 5.60
C ALA A 26 0.31 -6.23 7.07
N PHE A 27 1.34 -5.48 7.42
CA PHE A 27 1.75 -5.31 8.80
C PHE A 27 0.98 -4.14 9.38
N HIS A 28 0.42 -4.36 10.55
CA HIS A 28 -0.42 -3.37 11.21
C HIS A 28 0.26 -2.90 12.49
N ARG A 29 0.40 -1.59 12.65
CA ARG A 29 0.95 -1.02 13.87
C ARG A 29 0.23 0.28 14.17
N GLY A 30 -0.52 0.30 15.26
CA GLY A 30 -1.33 1.47 15.61
C GLY A 30 -2.36 1.71 14.53
N ASP A 31 -2.41 2.93 14.03
CA ASP A 31 -3.34 3.30 12.96
C ASP A 31 -2.72 3.08 11.58
N TYR A 32 -1.48 2.66 11.53
CA TYR A 32 -0.77 2.53 10.26
C TYR A 32 -0.71 1.09 9.81
N HIS A 33 -0.77 0.92 8.50
CA HIS A 33 -0.62 -0.37 7.87
C HIS A 33 0.50 -0.27 6.86
N ARG A 34 1.28 -1.33 6.74
CA ARG A 34 2.36 -1.39 5.76
C ARG A 34 2.18 -2.63 4.91
N LEU A 35 2.22 -2.42 3.62
CA LEU A 35 2.08 -3.51 2.67
C LEU A 35 3.25 -3.47 1.71
N ARG A 36 3.94 -4.58 1.59
CA ARG A 36 5.01 -4.67 0.62
C ARG A 36 4.45 -4.99 -0.75
N ALA A 37 4.85 -4.20 -1.73
CA ALA A 37 4.42 -4.39 -3.10
C ALA A 37 5.67 -4.37 -3.98
N GLY A 38 6.14 -5.56 -4.36
CA GLY A 38 7.37 -5.67 -5.12
C GLY A 38 8.55 -5.13 -4.33
N GLN A 39 9.20 -4.11 -4.85
CA GLN A 39 10.33 -3.48 -4.19
C GLN A 39 9.95 -2.23 -3.42
N TYR A 40 8.65 -2.06 -3.19
CA TYR A 40 8.14 -0.87 -2.53
C TYR A 40 7.38 -1.25 -1.28
N ARG A 41 7.30 -0.30 -0.37
CA ARG A 41 6.51 -0.44 0.84
C ARG A 41 5.50 0.68 0.86
N VAL A 42 4.23 0.33 0.91
CA VAL A 42 3.15 1.30 0.95
C VAL A 42 2.70 1.44 2.40
N VAL A 43 2.75 2.65 2.92
CA VAL A 43 2.26 2.95 4.26
C VAL A 43 0.95 3.69 4.11
N TYR A 44 -0.08 3.17 4.74
CA TYR A 44 -1.42 3.73 4.57
C TYR A 44 -2.19 3.69 5.89
N ILE A 45 -3.22 4.48 5.93
CA ILE A 45 -4.15 4.56 7.06
C ILE A 45 -5.54 4.23 6.55
N VAL A 46 -6.29 3.48 7.33
CA VAL A 46 -7.68 3.17 6.99
C VAL A 46 -8.57 3.85 8.02
N GLU A 47 -9.47 4.70 7.53
CA GLU A 47 -10.48 5.34 8.35
C GLU A 47 -11.83 5.12 7.70
N ASP A 48 -12.73 4.46 8.41
CA ASP A 48 -14.02 4.08 7.84
C ASP A 48 -13.77 3.31 6.57
N ASP A 49 -14.25 3.83 5.43
CA ASP A 49 -14.03 3.18 4.16
C ASP A 49 -12.95 3.87 3.34
N LEU A 50 -12.20 4.78 3.94
CA LEU A 50 -11.25 5.58 3.21
C LEU A 50 -9.83 5.09 3.51
N ILE A 51 -9.08 4.83 2.45
CA ILE A 51 -7.68 4.48 2.55
C ILE A 51 -6.86 5.69 2.15
N THR A 52 -6.00 6.13 3.04
CA THR A 52 -5.11 7.24 2.77
C THR A 52 -3.69 6.72 2.71
N VAL A 53 -3.06 6.86 1.55
CA VAL A 53 -1.67 6.46 1.39
C VAL A 53 -0.81 7.58 1.96
N GLU A 54 -0.06 7.25 3.02
CA GLU A 54 0.79 8.24 3.66
C GLU A 54 2.09 8.41 2.91
N ARG A 55 2.68 7.29 2.50
CA ARG A 55 3.91 7.37 1.74
C ARG A 55 4.22 6.03 1.10
N VAL A 56 5.10 6.08 0.13
CA VAL A 56 5.62 4.89 -0.54
C VAL A 56 7.12 4.96 -0.46
N ASP A 57 7.72 3.93 0.11
CA ASP A 57 9.17 3.83 0.26
C ASP A 57 9.69 2.68 -0.57
N ARG A 58 10.92 2.81 -1.02
CA ARG A 58 11.59 1.72 -1.68
C ARG A 58 12.27 0.86 -0.62
N VAL A 59 12.07 -0.43 -0.75
CA VAL A 59 12.67 -1.39 0.20
C VAL A 59 14.09 -1.72 -0.19
#